data_5877a77bda5e46272837cc5e5b65904a
#
_entry.id   5877a77bda5e46272837cc5e5b65904a
#
_cell.length_a   1.000
_cell.length_b   1.000
_cell.length_c   1.000
_cell.angle_alpha   90.00
_cell.angle_beta   90.00
_cell.angle_gamma   90.00
#
_symmetry.space_group_name_H-M   'P 1'
#
loop_
_entity.id
_entity.type
_entity.pdbx_description
1 polymer ?
#
loop_
_entity_poly.entity_id
_entity_poly.type
_entity_poly.pdbx_seq_one_letter_code
_entity_poly.pdbx_strand_id
1 'polypeptide(L)'
;MQLHRLFPKVLGTFYNENHEEEKKELIDYCYNIKKVTKSGGDEWISNSTYNTIGTRNLYDEPTFKNLLIRIDNSIIEYCNSLNFVSNIIHKDSWFNIYEKGDYQEYHNHIESDVSCI
;
A
#
# COMPACT_ATOMS: atom_id res chain seq x y z
N MET A 1 7.25 -16.19 -4.15
CA MET A 1 7.55 -15.24 -3.06
C MET A 1 8.95 -15.49 -2.49
N GLN A 2 9.65 -14.45 -2.05
CA GLN A 2 10.94 -14.56 -1.37
C GLN A 2 10.82 -14.01 0.06
N LEU A 3 11.26 -14.79 1.07
CA LEU A 3 11.21 -14.41 2.48
C LEU A 3 12.59 -14.02 3.00
N HIS A 4 12.65 -12.89 3.68
CA HIS A 4 13.86 -12.39 4.34
C HIS A 4 13.58 -12.19 5.82
N ARG A 5 14.43 -12.76 6.69
CA ARG A 5 14.35 -12.55 8.14
C ARG A 5 15.35 -11.48 8.56
N LEU A 6 14.83 -10.32 8.95
CA LEU A 6 15.63 -9.15 9.34
C LEU A 6 15.29 -8.72 10.78
N PHE A 7 16.10 -9.08 11.75
CA PHE A 7 16.12 -8.59 13.15
C PHE A 7 14.79 -8.39 13.89
N PRO A 8 14.20 -9.27 14.37
CA PRO A 8 13.51 -10.52 14.17
C PRO A 8 12.24 -10.37 13.27
N LYS A 9 12.18 -9.36 12.46
CA LYS A 9 11.09 -9.14 11.51
C LYS A 9 11.24 -10.01 10.27
N VAL A 10 10.14 -10.44 9.70
CA VAL A 10 10.13 -11.17 8.43
C VAL A 10 9.60 -10.25 7.35
N LEU A 11 10.33 -10.15 6.24
CA LEU A 11 9.94 -9.42 5.05
C LEU A 11 9.63 -10.41 3.93
N GLY A 12 8.44 -10.30 3.33
CA GLY A 12 8.09 -10.98 2.10
C GLY A 12 8.22 -10.02 0.92
N THR A 13 8.79 -10.49 -0.18
CA THR A 13 8.80 -9.75 -1.45
C THR A 13 8.17 -10.61 -2.53
N PHE A 14 7.37 -9.98 -3.38
CA PHE A 14 6.77 -10.62 -4.54
C PHE A 14 6.75 -9.65 -5.72
N TYR A 15 6.64 -10.20 -6.91
CA TYR A 15 6.67 -9.44 -8.15
C TYR A 15 5.28 -9.42 -8.77
N ASN A 16 4.81 -8.22 -9.18
CA ASN A 16 3.59 -8.10 -9.95
C ASN A 16 3.90 -8.23 -11.44
N GLU A 17 3.60 -9.40 -12.03
CA GLU A 17 3.87 -9.69 -13.44
C GLU A 17 3.10 -8.76 -14.40
N ASN A 18 1.98 -8.20 -13.96
CA ASN A 18 1.13 -7.32 -14.78
C ASN A 18 1.45 -5.83 -14.61
N HIS A 19 2.54 -5.48 -13.92
CA HIS A 19 2.80 -4.09 -13.55
C HIS A 19 2.93 -3.15 -14.76
N GLU A 20 3.53 -3.58 -15.86
CA GLU A 20 3.69 -2.73 -17.05
C GLU A 20 2.36 -2.44 -17.75
N GLU A 21 1.42 -3.39 -17.74
CA GLU A 21 0.10 -3.22 -18.35
C GLU A 21 -0.78 -2.28 -17.53
N GLU A 22 -0.73 -2.39 -16.21
CA GLU A 22 -1.58 -1.65 -15.29
C GLU A 22 -1.03 -0.28 -14.90
N LYS A 23 0.28 -0.12 -14.93
CA LYS A 23 1.01 1.05 -14.44
C LYS A 23 0.43 2.37 -14.93
N LYS A 24 0.16 2.48 -16.22
CA LYS A 24 -0.33 3.74 -16.80
C LYS A 24 -1.69 4.11 -16.27
N GLU A 25 -2.63 3.15 -16.23
CA GLU A 25 -3.99 3.37 -15.74
C GLU A 25 -3.98 3.78 -14.26
N LEU A 26 -3.21 3.08 -13.43
CA LEU A 26 -3.10 3.35 -12.00
C LEU A 26 -2.48 4.73 -11.73
N ILE A 27 -1.43 5.10 -12.46
CA ILE A 27 -0.79 6.42 -12.33
C ILE A 27 -1.75 7.52 -12.75
N ASP A 28 -2.39 7.39 -13.92
CA ASP A 28 -3.35 8.38 -14.43
C ASP A 28 -4.50 8.57 -13.44
N TYR A 29 -4.98 7.47 -12.84
CA TYR A 29 -6.00 7.52 -11.80
C TYR A 29 -5.53 8.30 -10.57
N CYS A 30 -4.35 7.98 -10.02
CA CYS A 30 -3.78 8.66 -8.86
C CYS A 30 -3.66 10.18 -9.07
N TYR A 31 -3.16 10.59 -10.24
CA TYR A 31 -3.06 12.03 -10.56
C TYR A 31 -4.42 12.71 -10.78
N ASN A 32 -5.42 11.99 -11.28
CA ASN A 32 -6.77 12.55 -11.40
C ASN A 32 -7.41 12.73 -10.02
N ILE A 33 -7.21 11.79 -9.09
CA ILE A 33 -7.65 11.95 -7.70
C ILE A 33 -6.95 13.13 -7.03
N LYS A 34 -5.64 13.30 -7.23
CA LYS A 34 -4.89 14.46 -6.69
C LYS A 34 -5.52 15.80 -7.09
N LYS A 35 -6.11 15.91 -8.27
CA LYS A 35 -6.75 17.16 -8.74
C LYS A 35 -8.07 17.50 -8.02
N VAL A 36 -8.78 16.49 -7.53
CA VAL A 36 -10.16 16.64 -7.02
C VAL A 36 -10.31 16.32 -5.54
N THR A 37 -9.30 15.77 -4.92
CA THR A 37 -9.31 15.39 -3.50
C THR A 37 -8.17 16.09 -2.77
N LYS A 38 -8.45 16.69 -1.62
CA LYS A 38 -7.43 17.26 -0.74
C LYS A 38 -6.52 16.13 -0.21
N SER A 39 -5.23 16.41 -0.02
CA SER A 39 -4.32 15.51 0.67
C SER A 39 -4.83 15.17 2.06
N GLY A 40 -4.69 13.91 2.45
CA GLY A 40 -4.90 13.44 3.82
C GLY A 40 -3.63 13.59 4.68
N GLY A 41 -3.64 12.96 5.86
CA GLY A 41 -2.46 12.88 6.72
C GLY A 41 -2.02 14.23 7.31
N ASP A 42 -2.96 15.06 7.74
CA ASP A 42 -2.68 16.37 8.34
C ASP A 42 -1.78 16.28 9.61
N GLU A 43 -1.65 15.11 10.20
CA GLU A 43 -0.82 14.86 11.38
C GLU A 43 0.67 14.59 11.05
N TRP A 44 1.02 14.44 9.78
CA TRP A 44 2.39 14.19 9.38
C TRP A 44 3.23 15.47 9.40
N ILE A 45 4.45 15.36 9.91
CA ILE A 45 5.42 16.47 9.92
C ILE A 45 5.78 16.86 8.48
N SER A 46 5.98 15.86 7.62
CA SER A 46 6.17 16.06 6.19
C SER A 46 4.82 16.17 5.49
N ASN A 47 4.39 17.38 5.23
CA ASN A 47 3.14 17.67 4.53
C ASN A 47 3.30 17.97 3.04
N SER A 48 4.50 17.80 2.49
CA SER A 48 4.78 18.00 1.05
C SER A 48 4.27 16.87 0.17
N THR A 49 4.24 15.64 0.71
CA THR A 49 3.81 14.45 0.00
C THR A 49 2.28 14.37 -0.08
N TYR A 50 1.74 14.29 -1.29
CA TYR A 50 0.31 14.05 -1.45
C TYR A 50 -0.02 12.59 -1.09
N ASN A 51 -1.07 12.39 -0.31
CA ASN A 51 -1.58 11.07 0.04
C ASN A 51 -3.11 11.07 0.18
N THR A 52 -3.71 9.89 0.20
CA THR A 52 -5.16 9.72 0.38
C THR A 52 -5.55 9.09 1.72
N ILE A 53 -4.65 9.05 2.69
CA ILE A 53 -4.93 8.52 4.03
C ILE A 53 -6.14 9.24 4.66
N GLY A 54 -7.08 8.48 5.21
CA GLY A 54 -8.28 9.02 5.84
C GLY A 54 -9.29 9.70 4.89
N THR A 55 -8.95 9.85 3.59
CA THR A 55 -9.85 10.46 2.60
C THR A 55 -10.43 9.47 1.62
N ARG A 56 -9.69 8.41 1.28
CA ARG A 56 -10.09 7.33 0.38
C ARG A 56 -9.49 6.00 0.82
N ASN A 57 -10.27 4.93 0.66
CA ASN A 57 -9.78 3.57 0.82
C ASN A 57 -9.68 2.93 -0.58
N LEU A 58 -8.51 2.40 -0.95
CA LEU A 58 -8.28 1.84 -2.28
C LEU A 58 -9.13 0.59 -2.54
N TYR A 59 -9.57 -0.13 -1.50
CA TYR A 59 -10.51 -1.26 -1.66
C TYR A 59 -11.88 -0.85 -2.17
N ASP A 60 -12.26 0.43 -2.02
CA ASP A 60 -13.50 0.98 -2.55
C ASP A 60 -13.36 1.49 -4.00
N GLU A 61 -12.14 1.46 -4.55
CA GLU A 61 -11.81 2.03 -5.86
C GLU A 61 -11.70 0.92 -6.93
N PRO A 62 -12.62 0.84 -7.89
CA PRO A 62 -12.63 -0.24 -8.90
C PRO A 62 -11.33 -0.38 -9.69
N THR A 63 -10.62 0.74 -9.94
CA THR A 63 -9.36 0.77 -10.68
C THR A 63 -8.26 -0.05 -9.99
N PHE A 64 -8.28 -0.15 -8.67
CA PHE A 64 -7.29 -0.91 -7.90
C PHE A 64 -7.67 -2.38 -7.69
N LYS A 65 -8.87 -2.80 -8.06
CA LYS A 65 -9.41 -4.12 -7.73
C LYS A 65 -8.47 -5.28 -8.08
N ASN A 66 -7.95 -5.30 -9.29
CA ASN A 66 -7.08 -6.40 -9.74
C ASN A 66 -5.74 -6.41 -8.99
N LEU A 67 -5.14 -5.24 -8.77
CA LEU A 67 -3.92 -5.11 -7.97
C LEU A 67 -4.16 -5.60 -6.54
N LEU A 68 -5.25 -5.17 -5.90
CA LEU A 68 -5.56 -5.52 -4.51
C LEU A 68 -5.84 -7.02 -4.34
N ILE A 69 -6.51 -7.67 -5.29
CA ILE A 69 -6.69 -9.14 -5.27
C ILE A 69 -5.32 -9.85 -5.28
N ARG A 70 -4.35 -9.37 -6.06
CA ARG A 70 -3.01 -9.96 -6.07
C ARG A 70 -2.24 -9.69 -4.77
N ILE A 71 -2.39 -8.50 -4.21
CA ILE A 71 -1.82 -8.16 -2.89
C ILE A 71 -2.40 -9.11 -1.83
N ASP A 72 -3.72 -9.29 -1.79
CA ASP A 72 -4.37 -10.20 -0.85
C ASP A 72 -3.87 -11.64 -0.96
N ASN A 73 -3.76 -12.15 -2.18
CA ASN A 73 -3.20 -13.48 -2.41
C ASN A 73 -1.76 -13.60 -1.91
N SER A 74 -0.95 -12.55 -2.10
CA SER A 74 0.43 -12.52 -1.61
C SER A 74 0.51 -12.42 -0.08
N ILE A 75 -0.43 -11.72 0.56
CA ILE A 75 -0.55 -11.67 2.03
C ILE A 75 -0.93 -13.07 2.56
N ILE A 76 -1.88 -13.75 1.93
CA ILE A 76 -2.27 -15.12 2.30
C ILE A 76 -1.07 -16.06 2.19
N GLU A 77 -0.32 -16.00 1.09
CA GLU A 77 0.88 -16.81 0.90
C GLU A 77 1.95 -16.50 1.96
N TYR A 78 2.16 -15.21 2.29
CA TYR A 78 3.07 -14.77 3.34
C TYR A 78 2.65 -15.34 4.70
N CYS A 79 1.39 -15.19 5.09
CA CYS A 79 0.87 -15.70 6.36
C CYS A 79 1.00 -17.22 6.46
N ASN A 80 0.65 -17.96 5.39
CA ASN A 80 0.78 -19.41 5.33
C ASN A 80 2.25 -19.85 5.48
N SER A 81 3.19 -19.13 4.87
CA SER A 81 4.63 -19.41 4.99
C SER A 81 5.18 -19.21 6.40
N LEU A 82 4.47 -18.47 7.23
CA LEU A 82 4.79 -18.23 8.65
C LEU A 82 3.92 -19.07 9.60
N ASN A 83 3.12 -19.99 9.06
CA ASN A 83 2.14 -20.80 9.80
C ASN A 83 1.07 -19.95 10.54
N PHE A 84 0.76 -18.76 10.04
CA PHE A 84 -0.39 -18.01 10.48
C PHE A 84 -1.63 -18.48 9.73
N VAL A 85 -2.68 -18.83 10.48
CA VAL A 85 -4.01 -19.08 9.93
C VAL A 85 -4.87 -17.90 10.31
N SER A 86 -5.23 -17.06 9.36
CA SER A 86 -6.05 -15.89 9.64
C SER A 86 -6.96 -15.51 8.49
N ASN A 87 -8.08 -14.90 8.83
CA ASN A 87 -8.86 -14.13 7.89
C ASN A 87 -8.18 -12.76 7.71
N ILE A 88 -8.06 -12.30 6.47
CA ILE A 88 -7.58 -10.94 6.20
C ILE A 88 -8.71 -9.97 6.54
N ILE A 89 -8.40 -9.00 7.38
CA ILE A 89 -9.25 -7.85 7.66
C ILE A 89 -8.48 -6.62 7.22
N HIS A 90 -8.99 -5.92 6.21
CA HIS A 90 -8.39 -4.68 5.73
C HIS A 90 -8.68 -3.56 6.71
N LYS A 91 -7.63 -2.87 7.15
CA LYS A 91 -7.76 -1.71 8.00
C LYS A 91 -7.82 -0.44 7.17
N ASP A 92 -6.73 -0.16 6.46
CA ASP A 92 -6.56 1.03 5.64
C ASP A 92 -5.76 0.70 4.38
N SER A 93 -6.07 1.42 3.31
CA SER A 93 -5.27 1.40 2.08
C SER A 93 -5.31 2.77 1.42
N TRP A 94 -4.15 3.28 1.07
CA TRP A 94 -4.00 4.60 0.42
C TRP A 94 -2.83 4.58 -0.55
N PHE A 95 -2.73 5.62 -1.38
CA PHE A 95 -1.54 5.86 -2.18
C PHE A 95 -0.87 7.19 -1.81
N ASN A 96 0.42 7.24 -2.07
CA ASN A 96 1.25 8.44 -1.94
C ASN A 96 1.77 8.86 -3.32
N ILE A 97 1.87 10.16 -3.55
CA ILE A 97 2.58 10.72 -4.70
C ILE A 97 3.75 11.53 -4.17
N TYR A 98 4.97 11.07 -4.47
CA TYR A 98 6.22 11.75 -4.13
C TYR A 98 6.73 12.51 -5.35
N GLU A 99 7.02 13.78 -5.16
CA GLU A 99 7.72 14.62 -6.13
C GLU A 99 9.18 14.80 -5.69
N LYS A 100 10.00 15.42 -6.53
CA LYS A 100 11.42 15.62 -6.20
C LYS A 100 11.56 16.45 -4.93
N GLY A 101 12.19 15.87 -3.91
CA GLY A 101 12.41 16.51 -2.60
C GLY A 101 11.37 16.14 -1.54
N ASP A 102 10.31 15.43 -1.91
CA ASP A 102 9.35 14.90 -0.94
C ASP A 102 9.98 13.75 -0.16
N TYR A 103 9.57 13.65 1.07
CA TYR A 103 9.97 12.55 1.96
C TYR A 103 8.83 12.22 2.91
N GLN A 104 8.92 11.08 3.54
CA GLN A 104 8.07 10.68 4.65
C GLN A 104 8.95 10.42 5.86
N GLU A 105 8.55 10.96 7.02
CA GLU A 105 9.24 10.71 8.27
C GLU A 105 9.21 9.23 8.68
N TYR A 106 10.13 8.83 9.53
CA TYR A 106 10.12 7.49 10.13
C TYR A 106 8.83 7.31 10.95
N HIS A 107 8.11 6.25 10.63
CA HIS A 107 6.87 5.89 11.31
C HIS A 107 6.76 4.37 11.43
N ASN A 108 5.75 3.91 12.15
CA ASN A 108 5.43 2.50 12.31
C ASN A 108 3.93 2.26 12.10
N HIS A 109 3.58 1.01 11.88
CA HIS A 109 2.21 0.53 11.72
C HIS A 109 1.86 -0.41 12.88
N ILE A 110 1.88 0.12 14.11
CA ILE A 110 1.74 -0.66 15.36
C ILE A 110 0.37 -1.35 15.50
N GLU A 111 -0.61 -0.90 14.76
CA GLU A 111 -1.98 -1.45 14.80
C GLU A 111 -2.26 -2.44 13.66
N SER A 112 -1.25 -2.82 12.88
CA SER A 112 -1.39 -3.73 11.74
C SER A 112 -0.49 -4.95 11.93
N ASP A 113 -1.03 -6.16 11.72
CA ASP A 113 -0.26 -7.40 11.75
C ASP A 113 0.62 -7.53 10.51
N VAL A 114 0.15 -7.04 9.36
CA VAL A 114 0.88 -6.99 8.08
C VAL A 114 0.73 -5.61 7.47
N SER A 115 1.83 -5.05 6.99
CA SER A 115 1.87 -3.83 6.18
C SER A 115 2.51 -4.13 4.82
N CYS A 116 1.92 -3.62 3.75
CA CYS A 116 2.40 -3.77 2.37
C CYS A 116 2.71 -2.41 1.75
N ILE A 117 3.78 -2.36 0.94
CA ILE A 117 4.18 -1.22 0.11
C ILE A 117 4.63 -1.70 -1.26
#